data_3b8034b99844d3cecb36898ba5220d04
#
_entry.id   3b8034b99844d3cecb36898ba5220d04
#
_cell.length_a   1.000
_cell.length_b   1.000
_cell.length_c   1.000
_cell.angle_alpha   90.00
_cell.angle_beta   90.00
_cell.angle_gamma   90.00
#
_symmetry.space_group_name_H-M   'P 1'
#
loop_
_entity.id
_entity.type
_entity.pdbx_description
1 polymer ?
#
loop_
_entity_poly.entity_id
_entity_poly.type
_entity_poly.pdbx_seq_one_letter_code
_entity_poly.pdbx_strand_id
1 'polypeptide(L)'
;VSRFVSRKKINWLIDAVHEINEEGHEIKLNILGFGKQENYLKKLAGISSAEVTFFDDLKDDENSDFYKSIDIFAMPSTSKYFGIEYEGLGLVYLEAGIHGLPVIVGASGGSIETILPGRSGFVVSSPKLLKEAILYFINNPQKIEEFGKASKKFVEENYNWENSINKLESNFI
;
A
#
# COMPACT_ATOMS: atom_id res chain seq x y z
N VAL A 1 -2.82 2.63 -5.14
CA VAL A 1 -3.00 2.07 -6.49
C VAL A 1 -3.76 0.76 -6.40
N SER A 2 -5.00 0.69 -6.85
CA SER A 2 -5.76 -0.58 -6.83
C SER A 2 -7.11 -0.48 -7.57
N ARG A 3 -7.73 -1.64 -7.83
CA ARG A 3 -9.14 -1.70 -8.18
C ARG A 3 -10.01 -1.33 -6.96
N PHE A 4 -11.06 -0.53 -7.17
CA PHE A 4 -12.00 -0.12 -6.10
C PHE A 4 -13.02 -1.22 -5.78
N VAL A 5 -12.56 -2.21 -5.02
CA VAL A 5 -13.36 -3.34 -4.51
C VAL A 5 -13.23 -3.44 -3.00
N SER A 6 -14.27 -3.95 -2.33
CA SER A 6 -14.39 -3.89 -0.87
C SER A 6 -13.27 -4.59 -0.08
N ARG A 7 -12.59 -5.59 -0.66
CA ARG A 7 -11.46 -6.27 0.00
C ARG A 7 -10.19 -5.40 0.07
N LYS A 8 -10.06 -4.36 -0.77
CA LYS A 8 -8.92 -3.44 -0.77
C LYS A 8 -8.96 -2.42 0.37
N LYS A 9 -10.12 -2.30 1.04
CA LYS A 9 -10.29 -1.46 2.24
C LYS A 9 -9.83 0.00 2.07
N ILE A 10 -10.07 0.59 0.89
CA ILE A 10 -9.74 1.99 0.61
C ILE A 10 -10.48 2.93 1.57
N ASN A 11 -11.69 2.54 1.99
CA ASN A 11 -12.42 3.28 3.01
C ASN A 11 -11.64 3.41 4.33
N TRP A 12 -10.88 2.38 4.76
CA TRP A 12 -10.04 2.47 5.96
C TRP A 12 -8.96 3.54 5.83
N LEU A 13 -8.42 3.75 4.61
CA LEU A 13 -7.45 4.81 4.37
C LEU A 13 -8.09 6.20 4.51
N ILE A 14 -9.29 6.39 3.93
CA ILE A 14 -10.02 7.66 4.03
C ILE A 14 -10.37 7.96 5.49
N ASP A 15 -10.88 6.96 6.21
CA ASP A 15 -11.22 7.08 7.64
C ASP A 15 -9.98 7.39 8.49
N ALA A 16 -8.86 6.68 8.25
CA ALA A 16 -7.61 6.90 8.99
C ALA A 16 -7.03 8.31 8.75
N VAL A 17 -7.02 8.78 7.49
CA VAL A 17 -6.53 10.14 7.16
C VAL A 17 -7.44 11.20 7.77
N HIS A 18 -8.76 11.00 7.73
CA HIS A 18 -9.71 11.88 8.40
C HIS A 18 -9.40 11.99 9.90
N GLU A 19 -9.33 10.87 10.62
CA GLU A 19 -9.06 10.86 12.07
C GLU A 19 -7.69 11.48 12.41
N ILE A 20 -6.66 11.22 11.62
CA ILE A 20 -5.31 11.78 11.83
C ILE A 20 -5.31 13.30 11.64
N ASN A 21 -6.03 13.81 10.63
CA ASN A 21 -6.15 15.26 10.40
C ASN A 21 -6.99 15.95 11.49
N GLU A 22 -8.03 15.28 12.03
CA GLU A 22 -8.77 15.77 13.22
C GLU A 22 -7.89 15.84 14.50
N GLU A 23 -6.83 15.03 14.58
CA GLU A 23 -5.83 15.09 15.64
C GLU A 23 -4.79 16.21 15.45
N GLY A 24 -4.90 17.00 14.37
CA GLY A 24 -4.07 18.18 14.10
C GLY A 24 -2.86 17.91 13.21
N HIS A 25 -2.81 16.77 12.53
CA HIS A 25 -1.82 16.49 11.46
C HIS A 25 -2.36 16.95 10.11
N GLU A 26 -1.46 17.22 9.17
CA GLU A 26 -1.80 17.62 7.79
C GLU A 26 -1.27 16.57 6.81
N ILE A 27 -2.03 15.50 6.60
CA ILE A 27 -1.68 14.48 5.62
C ILE A 27 -2.70 14.43 4.48
N LYS A 28 -2.22 14.03 3.29
CA LYS A 28 -3.01 13.92 2.05
C LYS A 28 -3.09 12.49 1.60
N LEU A 29 -4.19 12.11 0.97
CA LEU A 29 -4.41 10.78 0.44
C LEU A 29 -4.58 10.81 -1.08
N ASN A 30 -3.63 10.22 -1.79
CA ASN A 30 -3.72 10.03 -3.24
C ASN A 30 -4.21 8.60 -3.54
N ILE A 31 -5.32 8.48 -4.25
CA ILE A 31 -5.94 7.21 -4.61
C ILE A 31 -5.94 7.06 -6.12
N LEU A 32 -5.20 6.07 -6.62
CA LEU A 32 -5.15 5.74 -8.05
C LEU A 32 -5.91 4.46 -8.35
N GLY A 33 -6.84 4.51 -9.32
CA GLY A 33 -7.57 3.37 -9.83
C GLY A 33 -9.05 3.64 -10.03
N PHE A 34 -9.79 2.57 -10.30
CA PHE A 34 -11.22 2.61 -10.58
C PHE A 34 -11.93 1.33 -10.12
N GLY A 35 -13.26 1.34 -10.09
CA GLY A 35 -14.03 0.14 -9.80
C GLY A 35 -15.39 0.38 -9.15
N LYS A 36 -16.05 -0.73 -8.79
CA LYS A 36 -17.46 -0.72 -8.34
C LYS A 36 -17.74 0.15 -7.10
N GLN A 37 -16.72 0.44 -6.29
CA GLN A 37 -16.88 1.26 -5.08
C GLN A 37 -16.56 2.75 -5.30
N GLU A 38 -16.28 3.20 -6.50
CA GLU A 38 -15.83 4.56 -6.79
C GLU A 38 -16.80 5.63 -6.23
N ASN A 39 -18.07 5.54 -6.57
CA ASN A 39 -19.08 6.49 -6.08
C ASN A 39 -19.19 6.51 -4.55
N TYR A 40 -19.08 5.34 -3.92
CA TYR A 40 -19.08 5.23 -2.46
C TYR A 40 -17.86 5.91 -1.85
N LEU A 41 -16.66 5.65 -2.40
CA LEU A 41 -15.41 6.22 -1.90
C LEU A 41 -15.33 7.73 -2.10
N LYS A 42 -15.74 8.24 -3.26
CA LYS A 42 -15.83 9.69 -3.54
C LYS A 42 -16.82 10.38 -2.58
N LYS A 43 -17.97 9.75 -2.30
CA LYS A 43 -18.93 10.28 -1.32
C LYS A 43 -18.34 10.28 0.10
N LEU A 44 -17.66 9.22 0.52
CA LEU A 44 -17.01 9.14 1.82
C LEU A 44 -15.94 10.22 1.98
N ALA A 45 -15.07 10.39 0.98
CA ALA A 45 -14.06 11.45 0.97
C ALA A 45 -14.68 12.86 1.06
N GLY A 46 -15.80 13.10 0.37
CA GLY A 46 -16.47 14.41 0.35
C GLY A 46 -17.13 14.82 1.69
N ILE A 47 -17.35 13.89 2.60
CA ILE A 47 -17.90 14.17 3.96
C ILE A 47 -16.82 14.11 5.05
N SER A 48 -15.59 13.78 4.71
CA SER A 48 -14.47 13.71 5.64
C SER A 48 -13.62 14.99 5.56
N SER A 49 -12.86 15.30 6.62
CA SER A 49 -11.85 16.35 6.60
C SER A 49 -10.56 15.93 5.89
N ALA A 50 -10.49 14.70 5.38
CA ALA A 50 -9.34 14.19 4.65
C ALA A 50 -9.19 14.89 3.30
N GLU A 51 -7.99 15.41 3.00
CA GLU A 51 -7.65 15.88 1.66
C GLU A 51 -7.38 14.65 0.76
N VAL A 52 -8.38 14.27 -0.05
CA VAL A 52 -8.32 13.07 -0.90
C VAL A 52 -8.34 13.46 -2.37
N THR A 53 -7.32 13.05 -3.11
CA THR A 53 -7.26 13.19 -4.57
C THR A 53 -7.43 11.82 -5.23
N PHE A 54 -8.38 11.72 -6.15
CA PHE A 54 -8.60 10.53 -6.96
C PHE A 54 -7.96 10.70 -8.33
N PHE A 55 -7.15 9.73 -8.71
CA PHE A 55 -6.56 9.60 -10.04
C PHE A 55 -7.20 8.40 -10.72
N ASP A 56 -7.57 8.58 -11.98
CA ASP A 56 -8.11 7.51 -12.82
C ASP A 56 -6.95 6.66 -13.39
N ASP A 57 -7.05 6.25 -14.64
CA ASP A 57 -6.02 5.47 -15.32
C ASP A 57 -4.82 6.36 -15.69
N LEU A 58 -3.62 5.97 -15.25
CA LEU A 58 -2.37 6.63 -15.63
C LEU A 58 -1.66 5.79 -16.69
N LYS A 59 -0.94 6.43 -17.60
CA LYS A 59 -0.04 5.75 -18.53
C LYS A 59 1.17 5.19 -17.77
N ASP A 60 1.87 4.23 -18.37
CA ASP A 60 2.98 3.54 -17.70
C ASP A 60 4.09 4.47 -17.20
N ASP A 61 4.40 5.54 -17.92
CA ASP A 61 5.36 6.58 -17.52
C ASP A 61 4.83 7.45 -16.35
N GLU A 62 3.54 7.75 -16.33
CA GLU A 62 2.88 8.51 -15.28
C GLU A 62 2.79 7.72 -13.96
N ASN A 63 2.73 6.39 -14.01
CA ASN A 63 2.74 5.53 -12.83
C ASN A 63 4.02 5.72 -11.99
N SER A 64 5.18 5.82 -12.62
CA SER A 64 6.44 6.06 -11.90
C SER A 64 6.43 7.41 -11.17
N ASP A 65 5.88 8.44 -11.81
CA ASP A 65 5.81 9.76 -11.19
C ASP A 65 4.80 9.83 -10.07
N PHE A 66 3.71 9.05 -10.16
CA PHE A 66 2.77 8.87 -9.04
C PHE A 66 3.48 8.30 -7.80
N TYR A 67 4.25 7.19 -7.95
CA TYR A 67 4.99 6.63 -6.81
C TYR A 67 6.05 7.59 -6.25
N LYS A 68 6.70 8.41 -7.09
CA LYS A 68 7.67 9.43 -6.64
C LYS A 68 7.02 10.61 -5.92
N SER A 69 5.73 10.84 -6.10
CA SER A 69 4.99 11.97 -5.51
C SER A 69 4.45 11.70 -4.11
N ILE A 70 4.63 10.50 -3.58
CA ILE A 70 4.11 10.07 -2.28
C ILE A 70 5.23 9.65 -1.34
N ASP A 71 4.98 9.73 -0.04
CA ASP A 71 5.96 9.38 1.00
C ASP A 71 5.77 7.96 1.53
N ILE A 72 4.54 7.44 1.53
CA ILE A 72 4.17 6.13 2.08
C ILE A 72 3.17 5.48 1.14
N PHE A 73 3.35 4.21 0.84
CA PHE A 73 2.36 3.41 0.14
C PHE A 73 1.56 2.55 1.12
N ALA A 74 0.23 2.59 1.01
CA ALA A 74 -0.65 1.77 1.86
C ALA A 74 -1.79 1.14 1.05
N MET A 75 -1.98 -0.17 1.20
CA MET A 75 -3.15 -0.89 0.69
C MET A 75 -3.53 -1.99 1.69
N PRO A 76 -4.44 -1.72 2.65
CA PRO A 76 -4.76 -2.63 3.74
C PRO A 76 -5.75 -3.72 3.32
N SER A 77 -5.42 -4.47 2.27
CA SER A 77 -6.27 -5.54 1.72
C SER A 77 -6.61 -6.60 2.78
N THR A 78 -7.84 -7.09 2.74
CA THR A 78 -8.29 -8.19 3.62
C THR A 78 -8.74 -9.38 2.81
N SER A 79 -8.62 -10.58 3.39
CA SER A 79 -9.25 -11.78 2.84
C SER A 79 -10.76 -11.77 3.13
N LYS A 80 -11.55 -12.39 2.23
CA LYS A 80 -12.99 -12.56 2.37
C LYS A 80 -13.40 -14.02 2.17
N TYR A 81 -14.64 -14.33 2.58
CA TYR A 81 -15.23 -15.64 2.40
C TYR A 81 -14.33 -16.78 2.89
N PHE A 82 -13.88 -16.69 4.17
CA PHE A 82 -13.00 -17.67 4.80
C PHE A 82 -11.69 -17.93 4.00
N GLY A 83 -11.17 -16.90 3.31
CA GLY A 83 -9.93 -17.01 2.56
C GLY A 83 -10.09 -17.39 1.08
N ILE A 84 -11.31 -17.50 0.56
CA ILE A 84 -11.54 -17.78 -0.87
C ILE A 84 -11.14 -16.57 -1.74
N GLU A 85 -11.42 -15.34 -1.28
CA GLU A 85 -10.92 -14.11 -1.90
C GLU A 85 -9.76 -13.55 -1.07
N TYR A 86 -8.57 -13.55 -1.61
CA TYR A 86 -7.36 -13.01 -0.98
C TYR A 86 -6.53 -12.17 -1.96
N GLU A 87 -5.54 -11.47 -1.44
CA GLU A 87 -4.51 -10.84 -2.25
C GLU A 87 -3.51 -11.91 -2.70
N GLY A 88 -3.30 -12.07 -4.00
CA GLY A 88 -2.29 -12.99 -4.51
C GLY A 88 -0.91 -12.59 -3.97
N LEU A 89 -0.15 -11.86 -4.73
CA LEU A 89 1.10 -11.22 -4.29
C LEU A 89 0.90 -9.72 -4.05
N GLY A 90 0.15 -9.06 -4.95
CA GLY A 90 -0.06 -7.60 -4.93
C GLY A 90 1.15 -6.86 -5.51
N LEU A 91 1.33 -6.91 -6.83
CA LEU A 91 2.46 -6.28 -7.53
C LEU A 91 2.66 -4.80 -7.16
N VAL A 92 1.59 -4.08 -6.86
CA VAL A 92 1.65 -2.66 -6.46
C VAL A 92 2.49 -2.43 -5.18
N TYR A 93 2.63 -3.42 -4.31
CA TYR A 93 3.53 -3.33 -3.15
C TYR A 93 4.99 -3.39 -3.58
N LEU A 94 5.31 -4.24 -4.57
CA LEU A 94 6.66 -4.34 -5.13
C LEU A 94 6.98 -3.08 -5.96
N GLU A 95 6.00 -2.57 -6.71
CA GLU A 95 6.11 -1.31 -7.45
C GLU A 95 6.44 -0.15 -6.49
N ALA A 96 5.71 -0.02 -5.38
CA ALA A 96 6.02 0.96 -4.36
C ALA A 96 7.43 0.74 -3.75
N GLY A 97 7.77 -0.51 -3.46
CA GLY A 97 9.05 -0.89 -2.88
C GLY A 97 10.24 -0.52 -3.77
N ILE A 98 10.18 -0.80 -5.07
CA ILE A 98 11.26 -0.45 -6.02
C ILE A 98 11.45 1.06 -6.15
N HIS A 99 10.39 1.86 -5.91
CA HIS A 99 10.47 3.32 -5.85
C HIS A 99 11.01 3.84 -4.51
N GLY A 100 11.37 2.94 -3.58
CA GLY A 100 11.95 3.32 -2.29
C GLY A 100 10.93 3.85 -1.28
N LEU A 101 9.69 3.38 -1.35
CA LEU A 101 8.64 3.73 -0.39
C LEU A 101 8.54 2.70 0.73
N PRO A 102 8.31 3.12 1.98
CA PRO A 102 7.80 2.24 3.00
C PRO A 102 6.40 1.76 2.64
N VAL A 103 6.10 0.47 2.92
CA VAL A 103 4.88 -0.17 2.44
C VAL A 103 4.03 -0.68 3.59
N ILE A 104 2.76 -0.27 3.68
CA ILE A 104 1.78 -0.80 4.62
C ILE A 104 0.87 -1.78 3.86
N VAL A 105 0.97 -3.06 4.22
CA VAL A 105 0.20 -4.14 3.59
C VAL A 105 -0.91 -4.65 4.50
N GLY A 106 -2.02 -5.08 3.90
CA GLY A 106 -3.03 -5.82 4.64
C GLY A 106 -2.61 -7.27 4.91
N ALA A 107 -3.06 -7.87 6.01
CA ALA A 107 -2.84 -9.28 6.33
C ALA A 107 -3.72 -10.18 5.43
N SER A 108 -3.37 -10.32 4.16
CA SER A 108 -4.18 -11.02 3.14
C SER A 108 -3.32 -11.74 2.12
N GLY A 109 -3.33 -13.07 2.15
CA GLY A 109 -2.62 -13.90 1.18
C GLY A 109 -1.13 -13.60 1.12
N GLY A 110 -0.56 -13.52 -0.08
CA GLY A 110 0.87 -13.28 -0.32
C GLY A 110 1.33 -11.83 -0.10
N SER A 111 0.44 -10.90 0.29
CA SER A 111 0.84 -9.50 0.52
C SER A 111 1.95 -9.36 1.58
N ILE A 112 1.97 -10.24 2.59
CA ILE A 112 2.97 -10.23 3.66
C ILE A 112 4.38 -10.56 3.14
N GLU A 113 4.45 -11.35 2.08
CA GLU A 113 5.71 -11.77 1.46
C GLU A 113 6.41 -10.63 0.69
N THR A 114 5.69 -9.54 0.42
CA THR A 114 6.20 -8.39 -0.34
C THR A 114 6.99 -7.38 0.48
N ILE A 115 7.08 -7.58 1.79
CA ILE A 115 7.79 -6.68 2.71
C ILE A 115 8.64 -7.45 3.73
N LEU A 116 9.54 -6.72 4.40
CA LEU A 116 10.20 -7.14 5.64
C LEU A 116 9.48 -6.43 6.81
N PRO A 117 8.58 -7.12 7.55
CA PRO A 117 7.81 -6.49 8.62
C PRO A 117 8.69 -5.78 9.66
N GLY A 118 8.37 -4.54 10.00
CA GLY A 118 9.12 -3.70 10.92
C GLY A 118 10.45 -3.13 10.38
N ARG A 119 10.79 -3.40 9.11
CA ARG A 119 12.03 -2.90 8.47
C ARG A 119 11.78 -2.20 7.14
N SER A 120 10.89 -2.72 6.30
CA SER A 120 10.49 -2.10 5.03
C SER A 120 9.03 -1.69 5.01
N GLY A 121 8.26 -2.08 6.03
CA GLY A 121 6.85 -1.77 6.12
C GLY A 121 6.16 -2.44 7.30
N PHE A 122 4.83 -2.31 7.33
CA PHE A 122 3.99 -2.87 8.38
C PHE A 122 2.86 -3.73 7.79
N VAL A 123 2.50 -4.79 8.53
CA VAL A 123 1.33 -5.62 8.25
C VAL A 123 0.17 -5.16 9.13
N VAL A 124 -0.97 -4.85 8.53
CA VAL A 124 -2.15 -4.37 9.25
C VAL A 124 -3.36 -5.27 9.00
N SER A 125 -4.16 -5.50 10.04
CA SER A 125 -5.37 -6.33 9.96
C SER A 125 -6.64 -5.58 10.41
N SER A 126 -6.51 -4.32 10.81
CA SER A 126 -7.63 -3.50 11.29
C SER A 126 -7.42 -2.02 10.97
N PRO A 127 -8.50 -1.19 10.98
CA PRO A 127 -8.38 0.26 10.86
C PRO A 127 -7.45 0.88 11.91
N LYS A 128 -7.52 0.39 13.15
CA LYS A 128 -6.67 0.85 14.25
C LYS A 128 -5.19 0.64 13.95
N LEU A 129 -4.79 -0.57 13.53
CA LEU A 129 -3.40 -0.86 13.18
C LEU A 129 -2.92 -0.06 11.96
N LEU A 130 -3.81 0.21 11.00
CA LEU A 130 -3.49 1.07 9.85
C LEU A 130 -3.17 2.49 10.31
N LYS A 131 -4.01 3.08 11.17
CA LYS A 131 -3.79 4.41 11.73
C LYS A 131 -2.50 4.46 12.53
N GLU A 132 -2.24 3.49 13.40
CA GLU A 132 -1.00 3.39 14.18
C GLU A 132 0.25 3.30 13.28
N ALA A 133 0.19 2.55 12.18
CA ALA A 133 1.29 2.44 11.23
C ALA A 133 1.56 3.78 10.50
N ILE A 134 0.52 4.52 10.13
CA ILE A 134 0.66 5.85 9.52
C ILE A 134 1.24 6.83 10.54
N LEU A 135 0.69 6.90 11.76
CA LEU A 135 1.19 7.75 12.84
C LEU A 135 2.63 7.45 13.22
N TYR A 136 3.07 6.19 13.12
CA TYR A 136 4.47 5.83 13.35
C TYR A 136 5.40 6.61 12.41
N PHE A 137 5.09 6.69 11.12
CA PHE A 137 5.90 7.42 10.15
C PHE A 137 5.80 8.95 10.34
N ILE A 138 4.62 9.47 10.66
CA ILE A 138 4.42 10.90 10.97
C ILE A 138 5.30 11.32 12.14
N ASN A 139 5.31 10.51 13.21
CA ASN A 139 6.09 10.79 14.42
C ASN A 139 7.59 10.48 14.27
N ASN A 140 7.99 9.77 13.22
CA ASN A 140 9.37 9.36 12.95
C ASN A 140 9.74 9.56 11.47
N PRO A 141 9.76 10.81 10.95
CA PRO A 141 9.95 11.06 9.52
C PRO A 141 11.24 10.48 8.94
N GLN A 142 12.31 10.37 9.74
CA GLN A 142 13.56 9.72 9.34
C GLN A 142 13.39 8.22 9.00
N LYS A 143 12.33 7.59 9.54
CA LYS A 143 12.01 6.19 9.23
C LYS A 143 11.40 5.98 7.84
N ILE A 144 10.86 7.02 7.23
CA ILE A 144 10.35 6.95 5.86
C ILE A 144 11.51 6.58 4.92
N GLU A 145 12.62 7.31 4.99
CA GLU A 145 13.80 7.04 4.16
C GLU A 145 14.46 5.70 4.50
N GLU A 146 14.58 5.36 5.80
CA GLU A 146 15.18 4.10 6.25
C GLU A 146 14.39 2.88 5.73
N PHE A 147 13.07 2.88 5.93
CA PHE A 147 12.19 1.80 5.49
C PHE A 147 12.10 1.73 3.96
N GLY A 148 12.07 2.89 3.30
CA GLY A 148 12.06 2.97 1.84
C GLY A 148 13.33 2.36 1.21
N LYS A 149 14.50 2.66 1.74
CA LYS A 149 15.76 2.03 1.31
C LYS A 149 15.75 0.51 1.52
N ALA A 150 15.24 0.06 2.67
CA ALA A 150 15.12 -1.36 2.96
C ALA A 150 14.10 -2.04 2.03
N SER A 151 12.99 -1.37 1.70
CA SER A 151 11.98 -1.85 0.77
C SER A 151 12.56 -2.04 -0.62
N LYS A 152 13.25 -1.02 -1.16
CA LYS A 152 13.89 -1.08 -2.47
C LYS A 152 14.89 -2.21 -2.55
N LYS A 153 15.81 -2.29 -1.59
CA LYS A 153 16.80 -3.36 -1.54
C LYS A 153 16.15 -4.74 -1.51
N PHE A 154 15.12 -4.92 -0.69
CA PHE A 154 14.39 -6.19 -0.59
C PHE A 154 13.77 -6.61 -1.92
N VAL A 155 13.13 -5.68 -2.64
CA VAL A 155 12.54 -5.97 -3.96
C VAL A 155 13.61 -6.31 -4.98
N GLU A 156 14.69 -5.53 -5.07
CA GLU A 156 15.80 -5.76 -6.00
C GLU A 156 16.46 -7.13 -5.78
N GLU A 157 16.61 -7.57 -4.53
CA GLU A 157 17.26 -8.84 -4.18
C GLU A 157 16.34 -10.06 -4.36
N ASN A 158 15.02 -9.93 -4.18
CA ASN A 158 14.12 -11.08 -4.12
C ASN A 158 13.15 -11.21 -5.29
N TYR A 159 12.85 -10.12 -6.00
CA TYR A 159 11.82 -10.08 -7.05
C TYR A 159 12.39 -9.65 -8.41
N ASN A 160 13.57 -10.18 -8.77
CA ASN A 160 14.14 -10.04 -10.11
C ASN A 160 13.98 -11.33 -10.92
N TRP A 161 14.07 -11.21 -12.24
CA TRP A 161 13.89 -12.33 -13.16
C TRP A 161 14.95 -13.42 -12.98
N GLU A 162 16.20 -13.07 -12.72
CA GLU A 162 17.30 -14.00 -12.54
C GLU A 162 17.04 -14.93 -11.34
N ASN A 163 16.67 -14.37 -10.20
CA ASN A 163 16.33 -15.13 -9.00
C ASN A 163 15.07 -16.00 -9.20
N SER A 164 14.10 -15.52 -10.00
CA SER A 164 12.90 -16.29 -10.30
C SER A 164 13.20 -17.50 -11.18
N ILE A 165 14.06 -17.35 -12.18
CA ILE A 165 14.51 -18.44 -13.06
C ILE A 165 15.33 -19.45 -12.24
N ASN A 166 16.30 -19.01 -11.45
CA ASN A 166 17.13 -19.89 -10.61
C ASN A 166 16.29 -20.72 -9.62
N LYS A 167 15.25 -20.13 -9.02
CA LYS A 167 14.30 -20.84 -8.16
C LYS A 167 13.49 -21.90 -8.92
N LEU A 168 13.09 -21.61 -10.15
CA LEU A 168 12.37 -22.57 -10.99
C LEU A 168 13.29 -23.74 -11.36
N GLU A 169 14.50 -23.47 -11.85
CA GLU A 169 15.46 -24.50 -12.24
C GLU A 169 15.81 -25.43 -11.06
N SER A 170 16.02 -24.87 -9.87
CA SER A 170 16.33 -25.66 -8.67
C SER A 170 15.21 -26.60 -8.21
N ASN A 171 13.96 -26.38 -8.64
CA ASN A 171 12.81 -27.23 -8.31
C ASN A 171 12.55 -28.32 -9.37
N PHE A 172 13.24 -28.31 -10.49
CA PHE A 172 13.09 -29.29 -11.58
C PHE A 172 14.26 -30.29 -11.66
N ILE A 173 15.23 -30.23 -10.76
CA ILE A 173 16.33 -31.16 -10.59
C ILE A 173 16.12 -31.98 -9.30
#